data_8463e5a19cc7fcb4f11af79ae68855ed
#
_entry.id   8463e5a19cc7fcb4f11af79ae68855ed
#
_cell.length_a   1.000
_cell.length_b   1.000
_cell.length_c   1.000
_cell.angle_alpha   90.00
_cell.angle_beta   90.00
_cell.angle_gamma   90.00
#
_symmetry.space_group_name_H-M   'P 1'
#
loop_
_entity.id
_entity.type
_entity.pdbx_description
1 polymer ?
#
loop_
_entity_poly.entity_id
_entity_poly.type
_entity_poly.pdbx_seq_one_letter_code
_entity_poly.pdbx_strand_id
1 'polypeptide(L)'
;MRYLYIIFILFHLAAASYGQIFYAVNPNPKYEVRAVWLTTIGGIDWPHSYAQSERSAEKQKEELRAILDRLQKANINTVLLQTRIRATTIYPSQYEPWDGCLSGIPGKSPGYDALRFAIDECHKRGMEVHAWVVTIPVGKWNSYGCRQLRKRFPRLIKRIDQDG
;
A
#
# COMPACT_ATOMS: atom_id res chain seq x y z
N MET A 1 19.56 6.76 61.94
CA MET A 1 18.69 7.67 61.16
C MET A 1 19.42 8.39 60.04
N ARG A 2 20.63 8.93 60.17
CA ARG A 2 21.37 9.63 59.08
C ARG A 2 21.61 8.79 57.84
N TYR A 3 21.89 7.51 57.95
CA TYR A 3 22.13 6.59 56.80
C TYR A 3 20.86 6.26 56.03
N LEU A 4 19.71 6.25 56.68
CA LEU A 4 18.43 6.00 56.04
C LEU A 4 18.05 7.09 55.07
N TYR A 5 18.33 8.38 55.39
CA TYR A 5 18.11 9.51 54.51
C TYR A 5 19.05 9.50 53.32
N ILE A 6 20.30 9.07 53.49
CA ILE A 6 21.26 8.98 52.39
C ILE A 6 20.82 7.91 51.39
N ILE A 7 20.36 6.75 51.83
CA ILE A 7 19.86 5.70 50.99
C ILE A 7 18.60 6.16 50.26
N PHE A 8 17.70 6.90 50.90
CA PHE A 8 16.48 7.39 50.27
C PHE A 8 16.79 8.43 49.20
N ILE A 9 17.73 9.32 49.42
CA ILE A 9 18.20 10.33 48.44
C ILE A 9 18.87 9.66 47.24
N LEU A 10 19.72 8.64 47.45
CA LEU A 10 20.36 7.87 46.38
C LEU A 10 19.35 7.11 45.52
N PHE A 11 18.31 6.54 46.15
CA PHE A 11 17.23 5.85 45.43
C PHE A 11 16.42 6.79 44.54
N HIS A 12 16.11 8.03 45.03
CA HIS A 12 15.39 9.03 44.24
C HIS A 12 16.23 9.59 43.09
N LEU A 13 17.54 9.76 43.29
CA LEU A 13 18.47 10.18 42.25
C LEU A 13 18.62 9.08 41.16
N ALA A 14 18.66 7.81 41.53
CA ALA A 14 18.69 6.69 40.58
C ALA A 14 17.37 6.60 39.80
N ALA A 15 16.20 6.74 40.45
CA ALA A 15 14.90 6.73 39.79
C ALA A 15 14.72 7.89 38.81
N ALA A 16 15.22 9.09 39.15
CA ALA A 16 15.20 10.25 38.28
C ALA A 16 16.11 10.02 37.02
N SER A 17 17.26 9.36 37.20
CA SER A 17 18.17 9.02 36.09
C SER A 17 17.57 7.98 35.15
N TYR A 18 16.84 6.98 35.66
CA TYR A 18 16.11 6.01 34.82
C TYR A 18 15.00 6.67 34.00
N GLY A 19 14.27 7.63 34.57
CA GLY A 19 13.26 8.40 33.86
C GLY A 19 13.85 9.21 32.71
N GLN A 20 15.02 9.81 32.89
CA GLN A 20 15.69 10.59 31.86
C GLN A 20 16.26 9.73 30.71
N ILE A 21 16.71 8.52 30.99
CA ILE A 21 17.17 7.58 29.95
C ILE A 21 15.99 7.14 29.04
N PHE A 22 14.80 6.96 29.60
CA PHE A 22 13.61 6.63 28.82
C PHE A 22 13.13 7.80 27.93
N TYR A 23 13.31 9.06 28.38
CA TYR A 23 13.00 10.25 27.58
C TYR A 23 14.10 10.64 26.58
N ALA A 24 15.30 10.13 26.74
CA ALA A 24 16.41 10.37 25.80
C ALA A 24 16.37 9.44 24.57
N VAL A 25 15.56 8.38 24.58
CA VAL A 25 15.17 7.65 23.36
C VAL A 25 14.14 8.53 22.66
N ASN A 26 14.63 9.38 21.81
CA ASN A 26 13.98 10.40 20.98
C ASN A 26 12.46 10.14 20.79
N PRO A 27 11.57 10.85 21.50
CA PRO A 27 10.13 10.65 21.40
C PRO A 27 9.55 11.00 20.02
N ASN A 28 10.35 11.66 19.18
CA ASN A 28 10.06 11.90 17.77
C ASN A 28 11.18 11.30 16.92
N PRO A 29 11.09 10.02 16.53
CA PRO A 29 12.10 9.44 15.66
C PRO A 29 12.21 10.26 14.38
N LYS A 30 13.41 10.71 14.06
CA LYS A 30 13.73 11.49 12.86
C LYS A 30 13.26 10.79 11.56
N TYR A 31 13.03 9.48 11.66
CA TYR A 31 12.62 8.59 10.56
C TYR A 31 11.37 7.78 10.94
N GLU A 32 10.33 8.46 11.38
CA GLU A 32 9.04 7.82 11.62
C GLU A 32 8.38 7.45 10.28
N VAL A 33 7.92 6.21 10.16
CA VAL A 33 7.09 5.76 9.04
C VAL A 33 5.61 5.99 9.38
N ARG A 34 4.97 6.89 8.66
CA ARG A 34 3.53 7.14 8.71
C ARG A 34 2.93 6.65 7.40
N ALA A 35 2.47 5.41 7.41
CA ALA A 35 2.05 4.71 6.21
C ALA A 35 0.53 4.54 6.11
N VAL A 36 0.02 4.48 4.88
CA VAL A 36 -1.36 4.14 4.57
C VAL A 36 -1.42 3.04 3.52
N TRP A 37 -2.37 2.13 3.68
CA TRP A 37 -2.75 1.19 2.65
C TRP A 37 -3.72 1.86 1.67
N LEU A 38 -3.42 1.78 0.38
CA LEU A 38 -4.28 2.28 -0.69
C LEU A 38 -4.68 1.09 -1.58
N THR A 39 -5.91 0.65 -1.44
CA THR A 39 -6.41 -0.51 -2.18
C THR A 39 -7.00 -0.12 -3.53
N THR A 40 -6.76 -0.97 -4.53
CA THR A 40 -7.29 -0.77 -5.89
C THR A 40 -8.39 -1.76 -6.24
N ILE A 41 -8.54 -2.85 -5.47
CA ILE A 41 -9.57 -3.86 -5.74
C ILE A 41 -10.96 -3.24 -5.75
N GLY A 42 -11.69 -3.41 -6.85
CA GLY A 42 -13.04 -2.90 -6.99
C GLY A 42 -13.15 -1.37 -6.93
N GLY A 43 -12.02 -0.64 -6.94
CA GLY A 43 -12.01 0.81 -6.82
C GLY A 43 -12.39 1.32 -5.42
N ILE A 44 -12.12 0.55 -4.35
CA ILE A 44 -12.52 0.92 -2.98
C ILE A 44 -11.89 2.25 -2.56
N ASP A 45 -10.56 2.39 -2.68
CA ASP A 45 -9.89 3.65 -2.36
C ASP A 45 -9.54 4.43 -3.63
N TRP A 46 -9.13 3.72 -4.70
CA TRP A 46 -8.80 4.27 -6.01
C TRP A 46 -8.68 3.13 -7.03
N PRO A 47 -9.13 3.35 -8.30
CA PRO A 47 -9.86 4.49 -8.82
C PRO A 47 -11.38 4.37 -8.65
N HIS A 48 -12.08 5.50 -8.54
CA HIS A 48 -13.53 5.54 -8.50
C HIS A 48 -14.18 5.68 -9.88
N SER A 49 -13.36 5.91 -10.92
CA SER A 49 -13.81 6.07 -12.30
C SER A 49 -13.01 5.15 -13.24
N TYR A 50 -13.60 4.80 -14.39
CA TYR A 50 -12.93 3.95 -15.38
C TYR A 50 -12.25 4.79 -16.46
N ALA A 51 -10.98 4.50 -16.74
CA ALA A 51 -10.22 5.10 -17.82
C ALA A 51 -10.57 4.40 -19.15
N GLN A 52 -11.53 4.97 -19.90
CA GLN A 52 -12.00 4.46 -21.18
C GLN A 52 -11.71 5.42 -22.35
N SER A 53 -11.28 6.64 -22.04
CA SER A 53 -10.83 7.69 -22.96
C SER A 53 -9.71 8.49 -22.30
N GLU A 54 -9.00 9.33 -23.04
CA GLU A 54 -7.97 10.23 -22.48
C GLU A 54 -8.54 11.13 -21.37
N ARG A 55 -9.73 11.69 -21.59
CA ARG A 55 -10.41 12.52 -20.58
C ARG A 55 -10.71 11.75 -19.29
N SER A 56 -11.20 10.51 -19.41
CA SER A 56 -11.50 9.70 -18.21
C SER A 56 -10.24 9.16 -17.55
N ALA A 57 -9.18 8.91 -18.31
CA ALA A 57 -7.87 8.57 -17.74
C ALA A 57 -7.28 9.74 -16.95
N GLU A 58 -7.40 10.98 -17.47
CA GLU A 58 -6.93 12.17 -16.74
C GLU A 58 -7.75 12.41 -15.48
N LYS A 59 -9.08 12.24 -15.52
CA LYS A 59 -9.92 12.29 -14.32
C LYS A 59 -9.47 11.29 -13.28
N GLN A 60 -9.16 10.06 -13.66
CA GLN A 60 -8.66 9.02 -12.78
C GLN A 60 -7.31 9.41 -12.13
N LYS A 61 -6.44 10.06 -12.88
CA LYS A 61 -5.18 10.60 -12.37
C LYS A 61 -5.40 11.76 -11.39
N GLU A 62 -6.35 12.65 -11.67
CA GLU A 62 -6.74 13.75 -10.77
C GLU A 62 -7.29 13.24 -9.45
N GLU A 63 -8.09 12.16 -9.47
CA GLU A 63 -8.55 11.47 -8.26
C GLU A 63 -7.39 11.04 -7.37
N LEU A 64 -6.35 10.40 -7.96
CA LEU A 64 -5.17 9.99 -7.20
C LEU A 64 -4.40 11.18 -6.65
N ARG A 65 -4.17 12.23 -7.46
CA ARG A 65 -3.50 13.45 -6.99
C ARG A 65 -4.22 14.04 -5.77
N ALA A 66 -5.55 14.13 -5.82
CA ALA A 66 -6.36 14.65 -4.71
C ALA A 66 -6.28 13.78 -3.44
N ILE A 67 -6.19 12.45 -3.59
CA ILE A 67 -5.95 11.53 -2.47
C ILE A 67 -4.57 11.81 -1.87
N LEU A 68 -3.53 11.84 -2.69
CA LEU A 68 -2.15 12.04 -2.25
C LEU A 68 -1.95 13.41 -1.59
N ASP A 69 -2.60 14.47 -2.08
CA ASP A 69 -2.57 15.81 -1.46
C ASP A 69 -3.17 15.80 -0.04
N ARG A 70 -4.25 15.04 0.18
CA ARG A 70 -4.83 14.86 1.52
C ARG A 70 -3.89 14.07 2.44
N LEU A 71 -3.27 13.02 1.93
CA LEU A 71 -2.32 12.21 2.68
C LEU A 71 -1.08 13.03 3.07
N GLN A 72 -0.57 13.86 2.16
CA GLN A 72 0.53 14.76 2.45
C GLN A 72 0.19 15.78 3.55
N LYS A 73 -1.01 16.38 3.49
CA LYS A 73 -1.50 17.29 4.54
C LYS A 73 -1.64 16.60 5.91
N ALA A 74 -1.90 15.29 5.92
CA ALA A 74 -1.94 14.47 7.12
C ALA A 74 -0.55 13.97 7.56
N ASN A 75 0.53 14.47 6.94
CA ASN A 75 1.91 14.05 7.19
C ASN A 75 2.17 12.55 6.94
N ILE A 76 1.42 11.90 6.08
CA ILE A 76 1.73 10.55 5.60
C ILE A 76 2.95 10.64 4.69
N ASN A 77 3.92 9.74 4.87
CA ASN A 77 5.15 9.71 4.11
C ASN A 77 5.38 8.40 3.34
N THR A 78 4.48 7.44 3.49
CA THR A 78 4.59 6.12 2.84
C THR A 78 3.22 5.64 2.39
N VAL A 79 3.12 5.17 1.14
CA VAL A 79 1.91 4.61 0.57
C VAL A 79 2.16 3.15 0.19
N LEU A 80 1.39 2.22 0.76
CA LEU A 80 1.37 0.83 0.35
C LEU A 80 0.27 0.66 -0.70
N LEU A 81 0.63 0.80 -1.98
CA LEU A 81 -0.32 0.74 -3.09
C LEU A 81 -0.56 -0.69 -3.53
N GLN A 82 -1.82 -1.13 -3.60
CA GLN A 82 -2.17 -2.44 -4.13
C GLN A 82 -1.93 -2.48 -5.63
N THR A 83 -0.86 -3.20 -6.04
CA THR A 83 -0.37 -3.24 -7.42
C THR A 83 -0.74 -4.53 -8.16
N ARG A 84 -0.78 -5.64 -7.43
CA ARG A 84 -1.27 -6.92 -7.92
C ARG A 84 -2.44 -7.36 -7.05
N ILE A 85 -3.57 -7.67 -7.67
CA ILE A 85 -4.81 -7.95 -6.95
C ILE A 85 -5.04 -9.47 -6.88
N ARG A 86 -5.54 -10.08 -7.93
CA ARG A 86 -5.85 -11.52 -8.00
C ARG A 86 -5.56 -12.04 -9.41
N ALA A 87 -4.29 -12.32 -9.70
CA ALA A 87 -3.81 -12.63 -11.05
C ALA A 87 -4.09 -11.52 -12.07
N THR A 88 -4.09 -10.28 -11.62
CA THR A 88 -4.25 -9.06 -12.41
C THR A 88 -3.40 -7.95 -11.83
N THR A 89 -2.96 -7.00 -12.64
CA THR A 89 -2.06 -5.92 -12.24
C THR A 89 -2.60 -4.55 -12.63
N ILE A 90 -2.10 -3.50 -12.00
CA ILE A 90 -2.36 -2.11 -12.37
C ILE A 90 -1.22 -1.47 -13.19
N TYR A 91 -0.30 -2.30 -13.67
CA TYR A 91 0.86 -1.92 -14.49
C TYR A 91 1.03 -2.87 -15.67
N PRO A 92 1.78 -2.49 -16.72
CA PRO A 92 2.05 -3.39 -17.85
C PRO A 92 2.81 -4.63 -17.38
N SER A 93 2.24 -5.81 -17.60
CA SER A 93 2.85 -7.08 -17.22
C SER A 93 2.81 -8.07 -18.39
N GLN A 94 3.95 -8.73 -18.62
CA GLN A 94 4.00 -9.84 -19.57
C GLN A 94 3.46 -11.17 -19.00
N TYR A 95 3.14 -11.21 -17.71
CA TYR A 95 2.68 -12.43 -17.02
C TYR A 95 1.19 -12.42 -16.73
N GLU A 96 0.65 -11.30 -16.28
CA GLU A 96 -0.73 -11.16 -15.83
C GLU A 96 -1.44 -10.01 -16.56
N PRO A 97 -2.74 -10.12 -16.81
CA PRO A 97 -3.49 -9.09 -17.51
C PRO A 97 -3.77 -7.87 -16.60
N TRP A 98 -4.16 -6.78 -17.24
CA TRP A 98 -4.67 -5.59 -16.56
C TRP A 98 -5.89 -5.91 -15.69
N ASP A 99 -5.92 -5.32 -14.50
CA ASP A 99 -7.12 -5.39 -13.67
C ASP A 99 -8.24 -4.51 -14.23
N GLY A 100 -9.46 -5.01 -14.11
CA GLY A 100 -10.64 -4.30 -14.58
C GLY A 100 -11.00 -3.05 -13.77
N CYS A 101 -10.42 -2.86 -12.59
CA CYS A 101 -10.67 -1.66 -11.78
C CYS A 101 -10.25 -0.37 -12.49
N LEU A 102 -9.24 -0.44 -13.37
CA LEU A 102 -8.74 0.74 -14.08
C LEU A 102 -9.63 1.12 -15.29
N SER A 103 -9.98 0.16 -16.14
CA SER A 103 -10.69 0.42 -17.40
C SER A 103 -12.16 0.02 -17.39
N GLY A 104 -12.63 -0.66 -16.35
CA GLY A 104 -13.95 -1.30 -16.29
C GLY A 104 -14.00 -2.64 -17.04
N ILE A 105 -12.94 -3.00 -17.78
CA ILE A 105 -12.88 -4.21 -18.61
C ILE A 105 -11.61 -4.98 -18.23
N PRO A 106 -11.74 -6.18 -17.61
CA PRO A 106 -10.59 -7.01 -17.28
C PRO A 106 -9.73 -7.32 -18.51
N GLY A 107 -8.42 -7.10 -18.39
CA GLY A 107 -7.44 -7.30 -19.46
C GLY A 107 -7.25 -6.11 -20.39
N LYS A 108 -8.09 -5.09 -20.32
CA LYS A 108 -7.96 -3.88 -21.14
C LYS A 108 -7.08 -2.85 -20.44
N SER A 109 -6.08 -2.33 -21.12
CA SER A 109 -5.25 -1.23 -20.63
C SER A 109 -6.08 0.04 -20.40
N PRO A 110 -5.78 0.81 -19.34
CA PRO A 110 -6.38 2.12 -19.11
C PRO A 110 -5.80 3.22 -20.01
N GLY A 111 -4.82 2.90 -20.87
CA GLY A 111 -4.13 3.88 -21.72
C GLY A 111 -2.89 4.51 -21.07
N TYR A 112 -2.56 4.16 -19.83
CA TYR A 112 -1.37 4.62 -19.11
C TYR A 112 -0.89 3.58 -18.11
N ASP A 113 0.36 3.72 -17.64
CA ASP A 113 0.90 2.91 -16.54
C ASP A 113 0.51 3.56 -15.20
N ALA A 114 -0.47 2.95 -14.54
CA ALA A 114 -1.05 3.49 -13.30
C ALA A 114 -0.08 3.40 -12.13
N LEU A 115 0.76 2.35 -12.06
CA LEU A 115 1.78 2.23 -11.04
C LEU A 115 2.87 3.28 -11.22
N ARG A 116 3.39 3.44 -12.43
CA ARG A 116 4.41 4.46 -12.72
C ARG A 116 3.91 5.86 -12.38
N PHE A 117 2.68 6.16 -12.79
CA PHE A 117 2.04 7.42 -12.45
C PHE A 117 1.95 7.65 -10.94
N ALA A 118 1.52 6.62 -10.18
CA ALA A 118 1.42 6.72 -8.73
C ALA A 118 2.79 6.95 -8.06
N ILE A 119 3.83 6.25 -8.52
CA ILE A 119 5.21 6.44 -8.05
C ILE A 119 5.66 7.89 -8.26
N ASP A 120 5.50 8.40 -9.48
CA ASP A 120 5.92 9.75 -9.84
C ASP A 120 5.17 10.81 -9.00
N GLU A 121 3.86 10.64 -8.78
CA GLU A 121 3.06 11.57 -7.98
C GLU A 121 3.36 11.50 -6.48
N CYS A 122 3.65 10.31 -5.94
CA CYS A 122 4.09 10.15 -4.56
C CYS A 122 5.46 10.81 -4.34
N HIS A 123 6.42 10.53 -5.20
CA HIS A 123 7.78 11.10 -5.11
C HIS A 123 7.79 12.63 -5.18
N LYS A 124 6.96 13.25 -6.02
CA LYS A 124 6.77 14.72 -6.06
C LYS A 124 6.33 15.29 -4.71
N ARG A 125 5.68 14.49 -3.87
CA ARG A 125 5.19 14.88 -2.54
C ARG A 125 6.11 14.43 -1.40
N GLY A 126 7.28 13.86 -1.70
CA GLY A 126 8.21 13.32 -0.72
C GLY A 126 7.70 12.05 -0.02
N MET A 127 6.79 11.30 -0.66
CA MET A 127 6.27 10.03 -0.16
C MET A 127 6.96 8.85 -0.82
N GLU A 128 7.24 7.80 -0.05
CA GLU A 128 7.64 6.50 -0.57
C GLU A 128 6.45 5.69 -1.05
N VAL A 129 6.68 4.82 -2.05
CA VAL A 129 5.67 3.87 -2.54
C VAL A 129 6.17 2.45 -2.35
N HIS A 130 5.38 1.66 -1.64
CA HIS A 130 5.59 0.24 -1.48
C HIS A 130 4.53 -0.54 -2.25
N ALA A 131 4.97 -1.47 -3.10
CA ALA A 131 4.05 -2.30 -3.86
C ALA A 131 3.39 -3.34 -2.95
N TRP A 132 2.08 -3.23 -2.77
CA TRP A 132 1.30 -4.28 -2.12
C TRP A 132 0.89 -5.34 -3.15
N VAL A 133 1.47 -6.53 -3.01
CA VAL A 133 1.27 -7.67 -3.90
C VAL A 133 0.50 -8.76 -3.18
N VAL A 134 -0.71 -9.08 -3.66
CA VAL A 134 -1.47 -10.25 -3.19
C VAL A 134 -0.88 -11.49 -3.88
N THR A 135 -0.04 -12.24 -3.19
CA THR A 135 0.83 -13.28 -3.78
C THR A 135 0.12 -14.57 -4.15
N ILE A 136 -0.60 -15.20 -3.22
CA ILE A 136 -1.14 -16.55 -3.38
C ILE A 136 -2.52 -16.57 -4.05
N PRO A 137 -3.53 -15.82 -3.60
CA PRO A 137 -4.85 -15.86 -4.21
C PRO A 137 -4.82 -15.36 -5.66
N VAL A 138 -5.36 -16.16 -6.58
CA VAL A 138 -5.53 -15.82 -8.00
C VAL A 138 -6.98 -15.50 -8.36
N GLY A 139 -7.84 -15.34 -7.36
CA GLY A 139 -9.25 -15.01 -7.52
C GLY A 139 -10.17 -16.21 -7.70
N LYS A 140 -11.43 -15.92 -8.02
CA LYS A 140 -12.42 -16.97 -8.31
C LYS A 140 -11.99 -17.77 -9.55
N TRP A 141 -12.31 -19.07 -9.57
CA TRP A 141 -11.93 -19.99 -10.65
C TRP A 141 -12.26 -19.48 -12.05
N ASN A 142 -13.39 -18.81 -12.20
CA ASN A 142 -13.86 -18.26 -13.47
C ASN A 142 -13.53 -16.76 -13.67
N SER A 143 -12.75 -16.14 -12.76
CA SER A 143 -12.30 -14.77 -12.96
C SER A 143 -11.37 -14.66 -14.17
N TYR A 144 -11.32 -13.49 -14.80
CA TYR A 144 -10.53 -13.28 -16.01
C TYR A 144 -9.05 -13.58 -15.77
N GLY A 145 -8.44 -13.01 -14.74
CA GLY A 145 -7.03 -13.24 -14.41
C GLY A 145 -6.72 -14.71 -14.16
N CYS A 146 -7.54 -15.41 -13.35
CA CYS A 146 -7.36 -16.83 -13.07
C CYS A 146 -7.44 -17.68 -14.35
N ARG A 147 -8.40 -17.40 -15.24
CA ARG A 147 -8.50 -18.11 -16.54
C ARG A 147 -7.27 -17.89 -17.42
N GLN A 148 -6.79 -16.66 -17.53
CA GLN A 148 -5.59 -16.34 -18.32
C GLN A 148 -4.35 -17.02 -17.75
N LEU A 149 -4.19 -16.99 -16.43
CA LEU A 149 -3.04 -17.60 -15.77
C LEU A 149 -3.06 -19.13 -15.92
N ARG A 150 -4.22 -19.79 -15.77
CA ARG A 150 -4.37 -21.25 -16.01
C ARG A 150 -4.06 -21.63 -17.45
N LYS A 151 -4.52 -20.84 -18.43
CA LYS A 151 -4.23 -21.08 -19.85
C LYS A 151 -2.72 -21.03 -20.10
N ARG A 152 -2.04 -20.09 -19.46
CA ARG A 152 -0.60 -19.87 -19.67
C ARG A 152 0.28 -20.82 -18.84
N PHE A 153 -0.15 -21.10 -17.61
CA PHE A 153 0.60 -21.89 -16.63
C PHE A 153 -0.30 -22.96 -15.97
N PRO A 154 -0.76 -23.97 -16.72
CA PRO A 154 -1.79 -24.91 -16.26
C PRO A 154 -1.39 -25.74 -15.03
N ARG A 155 -0.08 -25.89 -14.77
CA ARG A 155 0.43 -26.66 -13.63
C ARG A 155 0.57 -25.87 -12.34
N LEU A 156 0.52 -24.52 -12.42
CA LEU A 156 0.75 -23.65 -11.26
C LEU A 156 -0.54 -23.34 -10.48
N ILE A 157 -1.70 -23.46 -11.12
CA ILE A 157 -2.97 -23.04 -10.55
C ILE A 157 -3.79 -24.27 -10.19
N LYS A 158 -4.05 -24.42 -8.90
CA LYS A 158 -4.96 -25.45 -8.38
C LYS A 158 -6.22 -24.81 -7.83
N ARG A 159 -7.33 -25.53 -7.92
CA ARG A 159 -8.56 -25.20 -7.23
C ARG A 159 -8.45 -25.70 -5.79
N ILE A 160 -8.87 -24.87 -4.86
CA ILE A 160 -9.10 -25.32 -3.49
C ILE A 160 -10.57 -25.75 -3.46
N ASP A 161 -10.80 -27.04 -3.38
CA ASP A 161 -12.14 -27.56 -3.16
C ASP A 161 -12.50 -27.39 -1.68
N GLN A 162 -13.77 -27.05 -1.41
CA GLN A 162 -14.22 -26.78 -0.04
C GLN A 162 -14.33 -28.05 0.83
N ASP A 163 -14.07 -29.21 0.25
CA ASP A 163 -14.19 -30.53 0.86
C ASP A 163 -12.81 -31.15 1.21
N GLY A 164 -11.80 -30.32 1.42
CA GLY A 164 -10.43 -30.70 1.83
C GLY A 164 -10.19 -30.54 3.31
#